data_29cb8143362211c59f3ecbdbaac32bd3
#
_entry.id   29cb8143362211c59f3ecbdbaac32bd3
#
_cell.length_a   1.000
_cell.length_b   1.000
_cell.length_c   1.000
_cell.angle_alpha   90.00
_cell.angle_beta   90.00
_cell.angle_gamma   90.00
#
_symmetry.space_group_name_H-M   'P 1'
#
loop_
_entity.id
_entity.type
_entity.pdbx_description
1 polymer ?
#
loop_
_entity_poly.entity_id
_entity_poly.type
_entity_poly.pdbx_seq_one_letter_code
_entity_poly.pdbx_strand_id
1 'polypeptide(L)'
;EKYLTGMTPKKILRRPGPSTQPDWGQNLPPILQRLYAARGVTSDEQLSYTLKRLASPMELRGIDRAVQLLATAIFEKQSVMILGDFDADGATSTAVAMVGLGMMGLERVDFRVPSRFADGYGLTPGIIERLRDEGELPDLLVTVDNGIAAVDGVRVAKELGVSIVVTDHHLAGEVLPDADAIVNPNQPGCPFLSKNAAGVGVMFYVLTALRKHLREINQLPDPQPNLGSLLDLVALGTVADVVPLDHNNRIFVEQGLRRIRQGEARPGILALLEVAGRDHQEISSTDLGFVVGPRLNAAGRLDDMSVGIACLLADSRDEALRLARELDTFNRERRTIEKDMKAQAQDLLASMSLDLEGLPWGLALFDTDWHQGVIGI
;
A
#
# COMPACT_ATOMS: atom_id res chain seq x y z
N GLU A 1 31.48 -11.51 -37.10
CA GLU A 1 30.58 -12.59 -37.62
C GLU A 1 30.65 -13.92 -36.82
N LYS A 2 31.47 -14.05 -35.77
CA LYS A 2 31.63 -15.31 -34.99
C LYS A 2 30.80 -15.41 -33.70
N TYR A 3 29.94 -14.43 -33.37
CA TYR A 3 29.21 -14.39 -32.11
C TYR A 3 27.73 -14.76 -32.16
N LEU A 4 27.20 -15.26 -33.30
CA LEU A 4 25.77 -15.56 -33.44
C LEU A 4 25.40 -17.02 -33.57
N THR A 5 26.33 -17.96 -33.40
CA THR A 5 26.06 -19.41 -33.64
C THR A 5 25.62 -20.23 -32.45
N GLY A 6 25.34 -19.62 -31.28
CA GLY A 6 24.93 -20.31 -30.07
C GLY A 6 23.54 -19.96 -29.52
N MET A 7 22.79 -19.06 -30.15
CA MET A 7 21.46 -18.70 -29.65
C MET A 7 20.42 -19.71 -30.10
N THR A 8 19.96 -20.54 -29.20
CA THR A 8 18.76 -21.36 -29.41
C THR A 8 17.61 -20.41 -29.80
N PRO A 9 16.90 -20.66 -30.92
CA PRO A 9 15.82 -19.77 -31.34
C PRO A 9 14.77 -19.66 -30.22
N LYS A 10 14.43 -18.44 -29.80
CA LYS A 10 13.41 -18.20 -28.78
C LYS A 10 12.09 -18.79 -29.26
N LYS A 11 11.60 -19.78 -28.54
CA LYS A 11 10.31 -20.42 -28.83
C LYS A 11 9.18 -19.60 -28.23
N ILE A 12 8.27 -19.11 -29.06
CA ILE A 12 7.04 -18.50 -28.59
C ILE A 12 6.13 -19.58 -28.08
N LEU A 13 5.93 -19.65 -26.78
CA LEU A 13 4.96 -20.55 -26.15
C LEU A 13 3.63 -19.82 -26.00
N ARG A 14 2.57 -20.39 -26.54
CA ARG A 14 1.21 -19.93 -26.27
C ARG A 14 0.80 -20.44 -24.89
N ARG A 15 0.27 -19.55 -24.04
CA ARG A 15 -0.37 -19.98 -22.79
C ARG A 15 -1.52 -20.92 -23.13
N PRO A 16 -1.69 -22.04 -22.39
CA PRO A 16 -2.88 -22.85 -22.53
C PRO A 16 -4.12 -21.98 -22.26
N GLY A 17 -5.16 -22.17 -23.05
CA GLY A 17 -6.46 -21.54 -22.78
C GLY A 17 -7.03 -22.02 -21.45
N PRO A 18 -8.02 -21.32 -20.89
CA PRO A 18 -8.69 -21.76 -19.67
C PRO A 18 -9.31 -23.15 -19.93
N SER A 19 -9.27 -24.00 -18.90
CA SER A 19 -9.83 -25.39 -18.97
C SER A 19 -11.35 -25.39 -19.12
N THR A 20 -12.01 -24.32 -18.73
CA THR A 20 -13.45 -24.09 -18.90
C THR A 20 -13.67 -22.80 -19.65
N GLN A 21 -14.54 -22.78 -20.65
CA GLN A 21 -15.00 -21.54 -21.26
C GLN A 21 -16.05 -20.92 -20.33
N PRO A 22 -15.81 -19.67 -19.83
CA PRO A 22 -16.83 -18.97 -19.07
C PRO A 22 -18.06 -18.70 -19.92
N ASP A 23 -19.23 -18.69 -19.30
CA ASP A 23 -20.45 -18.23 -19.94
C ASP A 23 -20.41 -16.68 -20.01
N TRP A 24 -20.06 -16.18 -21.19
CA TRP A 24 -20.02 -14.76 -21.47
C TRP A 24 -21.36 -14.28 -22.00
N GLY A 25 -21.91 -13.24 -21.47
CA GLY A 25 -23.04 -12.54 -22.05
C GLY A 25 -22.77 -12.15 -23.51
N GLN A 26 -23.83 -11.97 -24.29
CA GLN A 26 -23.75 -11.79 -25.74
C GLN A 26 -22.99 -10.55 -26.23
N ASN A 27 -22.60 -9.64 -25.34
CA ASN A 27 -22.05 -8.33 -25.69
C ASN A 27 -20.51 -8.21 -25.58
N LEU A 28 -19.80 -9.26 -25.18
CA LEU A 28 -18.35 -9.18 -25.01
C LEU A 28 -17.64 -9.68 -26.29
N PRO A 29 -16.79 -8.85 -26.94
CA PRO A 29 -16.04 -9.27 -28.12
C PRO A 29 -15.17 -10.52 -27.85
N PRO A 30 -15.03 -11.46 -28.80
CA PRO A 30 -14.30 -12.72 -28.58
C PRO A 30 -12.85 -12.54 -28.12
N ILE A 31 -12.18 -11.47 -28.54
CA ILE A 31 -10.81 -11.17 -28.09
C ILE A 31 -10.78 -10.83 -26.59
N LEU A 32 -11.76 -10.06 -26.11
CA LEU A 32 -11.87 -9.71 -24.68
C LEU A 32 -12.26 -10.93 -23.86
N GLN A 33 -13.17 -11.78 -24.34
CA GLN A 33 -13.51 -13.04 -23.67
C GLN A 33 -12.24 -13.87 -23.41
N ARG A 34 -11.38 -14.05 -24.42
CA ARG A 34 -10.12 -14.77 -24.28
C ARG A 34 -9.15 -14.10 -23.31
N LEU A 35 -9.04 -12.77 -23.35
CA LEU A 35 -8.17 -12.02 -22.47
C LEU A 35 -8.62 -12.11 -21.01
N TYR A 36 -9.91 -11.99 -20.75
CA TYR A 36 -10.46 -12.10 -19.39
C TYR A 36 -10.38 -13.55 -18.88
N ALA A 37 -10.74 -14.53 -19.70
CA ALA A 37 -10.60 -15.93 -19.32
C ALA A 37 -9.14 -16.31 -19.00
N ALA A 38 -8.17 -15.81 -19.78
CA ALA A 38 -6.74 -16.01 -19.51
C ALA A 38 -6.25 -15.34 -18.21
N ARG A 39 -7.05 -14.45 -17.63
CA ARG A 39 -6.83 -13.79 -16.34
C ARG A 39 -7.69 -14.34 -15.21
N GLY A 40 -8.32 -15.51 -15.42
CA GLY A 40 -9.13 -16.17 -14.40
C GLY A 40 -10.52 -15.56 -14.19
N VAL A 41 -10.99 -14.68 -15.08
CA VAL A 41 -12.38 -14.18 -15.03
C VAL A 41 -13.28 -15.27 -15.57
N THR A 42 -14.29 -15.67 -14.80
CA THR A 42 -15.16 -16.83 -15.10
C THR A 42 -16.60 -16.47 -15.39
N SER A 43 -16.99 -15.21 -15.24
CA SER A 43 -18.34 -14.72 -15.57
C SER A 43 -18.37 -13.22 -15.85
N ASP A 44 -19.40 -12.75 -16.55
CA ASP A 44 -19.67 -11.33 -16.79
C ASP A 44 -19.86 -10.54 -15.49
N GLU A 45 -20.35 -11.21 -14.46
CA GLU A 45 -20.54 -10.60 -13.15
C GLU A 45 -19.22 -10.08 -12.55
N GLN A 46 -18.11 -10.78 -12.81
CA GLN A 46 -16.78 -10.35 -12.36
C GLN A 46 -16.22 -9.17 -13.16
N LEU A 47 -16.92 -8.71 -14.20
CA LEU A 47 -16.62 -7.49 -14.93
C LEU A 47 -17.39 -6.27 -14.37
N SER A 48 -18.27 -6.49 -13.39
CA SER A 48 -18.97 -5.41 -12.69
C SER A 48 -18.16 -4.94 -11.49
N TYR A 49 -17.59 -3.75 -11.57
CA TYR A 49 -16.74 -3.17 -10.54
C TYR A 49 -17.51 -2.19 -9.63
N THR A 50 -18.72 -2.57 -9.23
CA THR A 50 -19.53 -1.79 -8.27
C THR A 50 -19.13 -2.10 -6.82
N LEU A 51 -19.18 -1.10 -5.93
CA LEU A 51 -18.85 -1.26 -4.50
C LEU A 51 -19.68 -2.34 -3.79
N LYS A 52 -20.88 -2.62 -4.28
CA LYS A 52 -21.76 -3.68 -3.72
C LYS A 52 -21.18 -5.09 -3.87
N ARG A 53 -20.18 -5.27 -4.73
CA ARG A 53 -19.51 -6.55 -4.99
C ARG A 53 -18.20 -6.72 -4.25
N LEU A 54 -17.80 -5.75 -3.44
CA LEU A 54 -16.67 -5.92 -2.53
C LEU A 54 -16.93 -7.09 -1.58
N ALA A 55 -15.86 -7.82 -1.25
CA ALA A 55 -15.91 -8.86 -0.23
C ALA A 55 -16.38 -8.27 1.11
N SER A 56 -17.00 -9.10 1.94
CA SER A 56 -17.47 -8.66 3.24
C SER A 56 -16.28 -8.42 4.19
N PRO A 57 -16.16 -7.23 4.84
CA PRO A 57 -15.12 -7.01 5.84
C PRO A 57 -15.21 -8.00 7.01
N MET A 58 -16.41 -8.55 7.29
CA MET A 58 -16.63 -9.48 8.39
C MET A 58 -15.97 -10.85 8.16
N GLU A 59 -15.48 -11.13 6.97
CA GLU A 59 -14.69 -12.34 6.68
C GLU A 59 -13.20 -12.17 7.04
N LEU A 60 -12.72 -10.94 7.32
CA LEU A 60 -11.36 -10.72 7.81
C LEU A 60 -11.25 -11.20 9.26
N ARG A 61 -10.36 -12.16 9.50
CA ARG A 61 -10.08 -12.63 10.85
C ARG A 61 -9.58 -11.48 11.71
N GLY A 62 -10.07 -11.38 12.95
CA GLY A 62 -9.69 -10.35 13.91
C GLY A 62 -10.43 -9.03 13.77
N ILE A 63 -11.25 -8.86 12.72
CA ILE A 63 -11.96 -7.60 12.41
C ILE A 63 -12.87 -7.16 13.57
N ASP A 64 -13.61 -8.09 14.19
CA ASP A 64 -14.54 -7.75 15.27
C ASP A 64 -13.80 -7.17 16.49
N ARG A 65 -12.64 -7.75 16.83
CA ARG A 65 -11.82 -7.27 17.94
C ARG A 65 -11.18 -5.92 17.63
N ALA A 66 -10.67 -5.73 16.42
CA ALA A 66 -10.13 -4.44 15.96
C ALA A 66 -11.21 -3.34 16.03
N VAL A 67 -12.42 -3.63 15.55
CA VAL A 67 -13.55 -2.71 15.60
C VAL A 67 -13.93 -2.34 17.04
N GLN A 68 -13.94 -3.32 17.96
CA GLN A 68 -14.21 -3.05 19.38
C GLN A 68 -13.18 -2.11 20.01
N LEU A 69 -11.88 -2.34 19.74
CA LEU A 69 -10.80 -1.50 20.27
C LEU A 69 -10.89 -0.07 19.71
N LEU A 70 -11.12 0.09 18.41
CA LEU A 70 -11.28 1.40 17.79
C LEU A 70 -12.55 2.12 18.29
N ALA A 71 -13.67 1.42 18.46
CA ALA A 71 -14.88 2.00 19.03
C ALA A 71 -14.66 2.44 20.49
N THR A 72 -13.96 1.64 21.29
CA THR A 72 -13.56 2.02 22.66
C THR A 72 -12.70 3.28 22.64
N ALA A 73 -11.70 3.35 21.76
CA ALA A 73 -10.83 4.52 21.61
C ALA A 73 -11.64 5.80 21.29
N ILE A 74 -12.67 5.70 20.45
CA ILE A 74 -13.55 6.82 20.12
C ILE A 74 -14.36 7.23 21.36
N PHE A 75 -15.01 6.29 22.05
CA PHE A 75 -15.91 6.60 23.18
C PHE A 75 -15.17 7.09 24.41
N GLU A 76 -14.00 6.53 24.69
CA GLU A 76 -13.16 6.90 25.83
C GLU A 76 -12.18 8.03 25.52
N LYS A 77 -12.22 8.57 24.29
CA LYS A 77 -11.34 9.65 23.81
C LYS A 77 -9.85 9.32 23.98
N GLN A 78 -9.52 8.06 23.76
CA GLN A 78 -8.16 7.58 23.83
C GLN A 78 -7.29 8.20 22.76
N SER A 79 -5.97 8.29 23.02
CA SER A 79 -4.99 8.66 22.02
C SER A 79 -4.67 7.47 21.14
N VAL A 80 -4.72 7.67 19.82
CA VAL A 80 -4.42 6.64 18.83
C VAL A 80 -3.23 7.09 18.00
N MET A 81 -2.21 6.24 17.90
CA MET A 81 -1.08 6.44 17.00
C MET A 81 -1.17 5.47 15.84
N ILE A 82 -1.13 5.99 14.62
CA ILE A 82 -1.02 5.20 13.40
C ILE A 82 0.47 5.03 13.07
N LEU A 83 0.96 3.80 13.06
CA LEU A 83 2.32 3.48 12.63
C LEU A 83 2.29 2.98 11.19
N GLY A 84 2.69 3.84 10.25
CA GLY A 84 2.74 3.55 8.81
C GLY A 84 3.99 2.81 8.38
N ASP A 85 4.08 2.56 7.06
CA ASP A 85 5.30 2.14 6.39
C ASP A 85 5.85 3.30 5.51
N PHE A 86 7.10 3.17 5.07
CA PHE A 86 7.86 4.21 4.35
C PHE A 86 7.71 4.11 2.81
N ASP A 87 6.65 3.49 2.32
CA ASP A 87 6.33 3.44 0.89
C ASP A 87 4.93 4.02 0.58
N ALA A 88 4.51 3.94 -0.69
CA ALA A 88 3.26 4.55 -1.12
C ALA A 88 2.03 3.82 -0.56
N ASP A 89 2.06 2.50 -0.31
CA ASP A 89 0.95 1.80 0.32
C ASP A 89 0.85 2.17 1.80
N GLY A 90 1.99 2.18 2.54
CA GLY A 90 2.04 2.66 3.91
C GLY A 90 1.57 4.11 4.06
N ALA A 91 1.99 5.00 3.14
CA ALA A 91 1.55 6.41 3.16
C ALA A 91 0.05 6.56 2.89
N THR A 92 -0.50 5.84 1.90
CA THR A 92 -1.94 5.89 1.60
C THR A 92 -2.76 5.21 2.70
N SER A 93 -2.25 4.12 3.29
CA SER A 93 -2.84 3.44 4.45
C SER A 93 -2.94 4.37 5.65
N THR A 94 -1.86 5.10 5.94
CA THR A 94 -1.82 6.11 7.00
C THR A 94 -2.83 7.21 6.74
N ALA A 95 -2.86 7.76 5.53
CA ALA A 95 -3.82 8.82 5.17
C ALA A 95 -5.28 8.33 5.26
N VAL A 96 -5.58 7.10 4.82
CA VAL A 96 -6.90 6.47 4.96
C VAL A 96 -7.28 6.29 6.42
N ALA A 97 -6.34 5.83 7.26
CA ALA A 97 -6.57 5.66 8.70
C ALA A 97 -6.87 7.00 9.38
N MET A 98 -6.01 8.01 9.19
CA MET A 98 -6.13 9.34 9.79
C MET A 98 -7.47 9.99 9.44
N VAL A 99 -7.79 10.06 8.15
CA VAL A 99 -9.03 10.71 7.68
C VAL A 99 -10.25 9.90 8.07
N GLY A 100 -10.20 8.57 7.87
CA GLY A 100 -11.33 7.68 8.13
C GLY A 100 -11.69 7.61 9.61
N LEU A 101 -10.73 7.49 10.51
CA LEU A 101 -10.96 7.49 11.96
C LEU A 101 -11.45 8.86 12.44
N GLY A 102 -10.90 9.97 11.91
CA GLY A 102 -11.41 11.31 12.18
C GLY A 102 -12.88 11.47 11.76
N MET A 103 -13.26 10.96 10.59
CA MET A 103 -14.67 10.92 10.14
C MET A 103 -15.57 10.11 11.08
N MET A 104 -15.03 9.10 11.78
CA MET A 104 -15.77 8.28 12.76
C MET A 104 -15.85 8.91 14.14
N GLY A 105 -15.25 10.09 14.33
CA GLY A 105 -15.30 10.83 15.60
C GLY A 105 -14.10 10.62 16.52
N LEU A 106 -13.01 10.02 16.04
CA LEU A 106 -11.77 9.94 16.80
C LEU A 106 -11.09 11.32 16.84
N GLU A 107 -10.98 11.91 18.04
CA GLU A 107 -10.48 13.28 18.24
C GLU A 107 -8.95 13.36 18.35
N ARG A 108 -8.32 12.31 18.90
CA ARG A 108 -6.89 12.27 19.23
C ARG A 108 -6.19 11.18 18.40
N VAL A 109 -5.89 11.49 17.15
CA VAL A 109 -5.16 10.60 16.24
C VAL A 109 -3.96 11.31 15.67
N ASP A 110 -2.81 10.66 15.71
CA ASP A 110 -1.56 11.10 15.12
C ASP A 110 -0.89 9.94 14.40
N PHE A 111 0.18 10.19 13.66
CA PHE A 111 0.91 9.14 12.95
C PHE A 111 2.42 9.25 13.16
N ARG A 112 3.09 8.10 13.01
CA ARG A 112 4.54 8.00 12.90
C ARG A 112 4.89 7.06 11.74
N VAL A 113 6.03 7.34 11.11
CA VAL A 113 6.61 6.47 10.10
C VAL A 113 8.02 6.08 10.53
N PRO A 114 8.38 4.80 10.47
CA PRO A 114 9.75 4.37 10.73
C PRO A 114 10.72 5.00 9.72
N SER A 115 11.87 5.45 10.20
CA SER A 115 12.96 5.82 9.29
C SER A 115 13.65 4.56 8.79
N ARG A 116 13.68 4.37 7.47
CA ARG A 116 14.43 3.28 6.83
C ARG A 116 15.88 3.21 7.30
N PHE A 117 16.47 4.35 7.65
CA PHE A 117 17.88 4.48 7.98
C PHE A 117 18.18 4.27 9.48
N ALA A 118 17.25 4.68 10.34
CA ALA A 118 17.44 4.68 11.80
C ALA A 118 16.68 3.55 12.51
N ASP A 119 15.48 3.20 12.04
CA ASP A 119 14.55 2.33 12.77
C ASP A 119 14.44 0.92 12.19
N GLY A 120 14.81 0.74 10.92
CA GLY A 120 14.54 -0.49 10.19
C GLY A 120 13.10 -0.54 9.67
N TYR A 121 12.52 -1.75 9.61
CA TYR A 121 11.21 -1.99 9.01
C TYR A 121 10.13 -2.21 10.08
N GLY A 122 9.02 -1.48 9.95
CA GLY A 122 7.80 -1.69 10.73
C GLY A 122 7.94 -1.37 12.21
N LEU A 123 7.10 -1.99 13.03
CA LEU A 123 7.07 -1.80 14.47
C LEU A 123 8.24 -2.50 15.16
N THR A 124 9.27 -1.74 15.52
CA THR A 124 10.45 -2.23 16.24
C THR A 124 10.42 -1.81 17.71
N PRO A 125 11.16 -2.53 18.61
CA PRO A 125 11.34 -2.09 19.99
C PRO A 125 11.87 -0.65 20.10
N GLY A 126 12.82 -0.25 19.24
CA GLY A 126 13.42 1.09 19.25
C GLY A 126 12.43 2.22 18.99
N ILE A 127 11.42 2.00 18.15
CA ILE A 127 10.35 2.99 17.92
C ILE A 127 9.51 3.17 19.20
N ILE A 128 9.15 2.08 19.86
CA ILE A 128 8.35 2.14 21.09
C ILE A 128 9.12 2.81 22.22
N GLU A 129 10.41 2.49 22.35
CA GLU A 129 11.29 3.15 23.34
C GLU A 129 11.43 4.64 23.08
N ARG A 130 11.53 5.05 21.82
CA ARG A 130 11.55 6.46 21.43
C ARG A 130 10.24 7.18 21.78
N LEU A 131 9.08 6.60 21.42
CA LEU A 131 7.78 7.17 21.79
C LEU A 131 7.63 7.31 23.32
N ARG A 132 8.13 6.34 24.09
CA ARG A 132 8.18 6.44 25.56
C ARG A 132 9.04 7.61 26.02
N ASP A 133 10.25 7.74 25.46
CA ASP A 133 11.24 8.76 25.88
C ASP A 133 10.78 10.18 25.47
N GLU A 134 10.03 10.30 24.39
CA GLU A 134 9.37 11.53 23.93
C GLU A 134 8.09 11.85 24.71
N GLY A 135 7.56 10.91 25.50
CA GLY A 135 6.30 11.06 26.22
C GLY A 135 5.06 10.97 25.33
N GLU A 136 5.18 10.30 24.21
CA GLU A 136 4.16 10.20 23.16
C GLU A 136 3.54 8.80 23.03
N LEU A 137 3.68 7.94 24.06
CA LEU A 137 3.02 6.64 24.06
C LEU A 137 1.50 6.80 23.94
N PRO A 138 0.86 6.16 22.93
CA PRO A 138 -0.59 6.20 22.79
C PRO A 138 -1.29 5.20 23.72
N ASP A 139 -2.61 5.37 23.89
CA ASP A 139 -3.44 4.35 24.51
C ASP A 139 -3.65 3.15 23.56
N LEU A 140 -3.76 3.43 22.25
CA LEU A 140 -3.90 2.44 21.19
C LEU A 140 -2.94 2.73 20.03
N LEU A 141 -2.12 1.76 19.67
CA LEU A 141 -1.28 1.81 18.48
C LEU A 141 -1.91 0.93 17.38
N VAL A 142 -2.05 1.52 16.19
CA VAL A 142 -2.55 0.82 14.99
C VAL A 142 -1.45 0.81 13.96
N THR A 143 -0.93 -0.38 13.62
CA THR A 143 -0.03 -0.49 12.48
C THR A 143 -0.83 -0.55 11.18
N VAL A 144 -0.33 0.06 10.14
CA VAL A 144 -0.92 -0.01 8.79
C VAL A 144 0.16 -0.41 7.80
N ASP A 145 -0.12 -1.44 7.00
CA ASP A 145 0.80 -1.99 6.00
C ASP A 145 2.09 -2.60 6.59
N ASN A 146 2.08 -2.90 7.87
CA ASN A 146 3.16 -3.58 8.57
C ASN A 146 2.66 -4.22 9.86
N GLY A 147 3.52 -5.00 10.52
CA GLY A 147 3.28 -5.44 11.89
C GLY A 147 3.03 -6.93 12.05
N ILE A 148 2.67 -7.70 11.00
CA ILE A 148 2.42 -9.15 11.14
C ILE A 148 3.66 -9.95 11.60
N ALA A 149 4.84 -9.42 11.37
CA ALA A 149 6.11 -10.02 11.81
C ALA A 149 6.74 -9.30 13.02
N ALA A 150 6.08 -8.28 13.58
CA ALA A 150 6.64 -7.40 14.61
C ALA A 150 6.51 -7.97 16.04
N VAL A 151 6.97 -9.22 16.25
CA VAL A 151 6.80 -9.93 17.54
C VAL A 151 7.42 -9.15 18.72
N ASP A 152 8.67 -8.70 18.56
CA ASP A 152 9.38 -7.99 19.63
C ASP A 152 8.84 -6.58 19.87
N GLY A 153 8.50 -5.84 18.81
CA GLY A 153 7.93 -4.50 18.93
C GLY A 153 6.57 -4.53 19.66
N VAL A 154 5.71 -5.49 19.30
CA VAL A 154 4.41 -5.71 19.97
C VAL A 154 4.63 -6.06 21.44
N ARG A 155 5.57 -6.96 21.74
CA ARG A 155 5.87 -7.35 23.13
C ARG A 155 6.27 -6.13 23.97
N VAL A 156 7.21 -5.32 23.50
CA VAL A 156 7.68 -4.13 24.24
C VAL A 156 6.57 -3.10 24.42
N ALA A 157 5.73 -2.87 23.41
CA ALA A 157 4.62 -1.95 23.52
C ALA A 157 3.58 -2.41 24.56
N LYS A 158 3.26 -3.71 24.58
CA LYS A 158 2.34 -4.28 25.59
C LYS A 158 2.92 -4.25 27.01
N GLU A 159 4.22 -4.45 27.19
CA GLU A 159 4.90 -4.30 28.48
C GLU A 159 4.77 -2.87 29.03
N LEU A 160 4.64 -1.88 28.14
CA LEU A 160 4.41 -0.45 28.49
C LEU A 160 2.92 -0.09 28.59
N GLY A 161 2.00 -1.06 28.45
CA GLY A 161 0.56 -0.85 28.62
C GLY A 161 -0.16 -0.33 27.37
N VAL A 162 0.48 -0.31 26.20
CA VAL A 162 -0.13 0.12 24.95
C VAL A 162 -0.95 -1.02 24.35
N SER A 163 -2.21 -0.77 24.00
CA SER A 163 -3.03 -1.70 23.21
C SER A 163 -2.63 -1.67 21.74
N ILE A 164 -2.69 -2.81 21.02
CA ILE A 164 -2.19 -2.89 19.66
C ILE A 164 -3.19 -3.55 18.72
N VAL A 165 -3.48 -2.85 17.61
CA VAL A 165 -4.17 -3.40 16.43
C VAL A 165 -3.17 -3.46 15.27
N VAL A 166 -2.91 -4.65 14.76
CA VAL A 166 -2.14 -4.84 13.53
C VAL A 166 -3.09 -4.88 12.35
N THR A 167 -2.90 -3.98 11.36
CA THR A 167 -3.51 -4.09 10.04
C THR A 167 -2.40 -4.22 8.99
N ASP A 168 -2.40 -5.34 8.29
CA ASP A 168 -1.29 -5.71 7.40
C ASP A 168 -1.78 -6.66 6.30
N HIS A 169 -0.97 -6.87 5.29
CA HIS A 169 -1.25 -7.82 4.21
C HIS A 169 -0.05 -8.72 3.88
N HIS A 170 1.09 -8.48 4.46
CA HIS A 170 2.29 -9.29 4.28
C HIS A 170 2.10 -10.72 4.78
N LEU A 171 2.98 -11.63 4.34
CA LEU A 171 2.96 -13.02 4.79
C LEU A 171 3.39 -13.09 6.25
N ALA A 172 2.67 -13.88 7.01
CA ALA A 172 3.00 -14.13 8.41
C ALA A 172 4.30 -14.95 8.53
N GLY A 173 5.09 -14.66 9.56
CA GLY A 173 6.19 -15.51 10.00
C GLY A 173 5.68 -16.79 10.70
N GLU A 174 6.63 -17.58 11.24
CA GLU A 174 6.30 -18.79 12.01
C GLU A 174 5.53 -18.47 13.30
N VAL A 175 5.81 -17.30 13.88
CA VAL A 175 5.17 -16.82 15.12
C VAL A 175 4.45 -15.50 14.82
N LEU A 176 3.19 -15.43 15.24
CA LEU A 176 2.44 -14.18 15.17
C LEU A 176 2.73 -13.30 16.40
N PRO A 177 2.72 -11.97 16.26
CA PRO A 177 2.81 -11.08 17.41
C PRO A 177 1.58 -11.23 18.32
N ASP A 178 1.78 -11.07 19.64
CA ASP A 178 0.69 -11.10 20.64
C ASP A 178 -0.08 -9.76 20.69
N ALA A 179 -0.51 -9.28 19.52
CA ALA A 179 -1.31 -8.07 19.41
C ALA A 179 -2.75 -8.30 19.88
N ASP A 180 -3.41 -7.24 20.34
CA ASP A 180 -4.81 -7.33 20.84
C ASP A 180 -5.80 -7.64 19.70
N ALA A 181 -5.47 -7.26 18.47
CA ALA A 181 -6.13 -7.71 17.26
C ALA A 181 -5.15 -7.73 16.07
N ILE A 182 -5.32 -8.72 15.19
CA ILE A 182 -4.58 -8.80 13.91
C ILE A 182 -5.62 -8.92 12.79
N VAL A 183 -5.60 -7.94 11.88
CA VAL A 183 -6.43 -7.93 10.66
C VAL A 183 -5.50 -8.03 9.46
N ASN A 184 -5.36 -9.25 8.93
CA ASN A 184 -4.51 -9.54 7.79
C ASN A 184 -5.12 -10.68 6.97
N PRO A 185 -5.39 -10.50 5.66
CA PRO A 185 -5.97 -11.54 4.83
C PRO A 185 -5.08 -12.79 4.73
N ASN A 186 -3.77 -12.63 4.90
CA ASN A 186 -2.77 -13.68 4.78
C ASN A 186 -2.39 -14.36 6.11
N GLN A 187 -2.98 -13.91 7.25
CA GLN A 187 -2.76 -14.62 8.51
C GLN A 187 -3.38 -16.04 8.49
N PRO A 188 -2.77 -17.01 9.20
CA PRO A 188 -3.27 -18.39 9.23
C PRO A 188 -4.75 -18.47 9.61
N GLY A 189 -5.53 -19.22 8.81
CA GLY A 189 -6.95 -19.45 9.04
C GLY A 189 -7.88 -18.27 8.76
N CYS A 190 -7.42 -17.22 8.11
CA CYS A 190 -8.30 -16.13 7.66
C CYS A 190 -9.11 -16.59 6.43
N PRO A 191 -10.46 -16.53 6.45
CA PRO A 191 -11.30 -16.98 5.35
C PRO A 191 -11.48 -15.93 4.24
N PHE A 192 -10.98 -14.70 4.41
CA PHE A 192 -11.17 -13.61 3.47
C PHE A 192 -10.68 -13.97 2.06
N LEU A 193 -11.52 -13.74 1.05
CA LEU A 193 -11.30 -14.23 -0.30
C LEU A 193 -10.15 -13.51 -1.03
N SER A 194 -10.05 -12.19 -0.87
CA SER A 194 -9.00 -11.40 -1.55
C SER A 194 -7.69 -11.44 -0.75
N LYS A 195 -6.86 -12.44 -1.04
CA LYS A 195 -5.51 -12.56 -0.44
C LYS A 195 -4.53 -11.51 -0.94
N ASN A 196 -4.91 -10.81 -1.99
CA ASN A 196 -4.09 -9.79 -2.65
C ASN A 196 -4.49 -8.35 -2.23
N ALA A 197 -5.31 -8.17 -1.20
CA ALA A 197 -5.61 -6.83 -0.70
C ALA A 197 -4.31 -6.17 -0.23
N ALA A 198 -4.02 -4.94 -0.69
CA ALA A 198 -2.92 -4.12 -0.20
C ALA A 198 -3.22 -3.59 1.21
N GLY A 199 -2.21 -3.08 1.92
CA GLY A 199 -2.37 -2.55 3.28
C GLY A 199 -3.46 -1.50 3.37
N VAL A 200 -3.52 -0.57 2.41
CA VAL A 200 -4.59 0.44 2.32
C VAL A 200 -5.98 -0.16 2.16
N GLY A 201 -6.09 -1.26 1.41
CA GLY A 201 -7.34 -2.01 1.26
C GLY A 201 -7.79 -2.65 2.56
N VAL A 202 -6.86 -3.22 3.32
CA VAL A 202 -7.14 -3.79 4.65
C VAL A 202 -7.64 -2.71 5.60
N MET A 203 -6.96 -1.55 5.68
CA MET A 203 -7.40 -0.44 6.53
C MET A 203 -8.77 0.10 6.11
N PHE A 204 -9.05 0.20 4.81
CA PHE A 204 -10.38 0.59 4.31
C PHE A 204 -11.47 -0.39 4.75
N TYR A 205 -11.19 -1.69 4.80
CA TYR A 205 -12.12 -2.70 5.31
C TYR A 205 -12.35 -2.56 6.82
N VAL A 206 -11.31 -2.25 7.60
CA VAL A 206 -11.45 -1.96 9.04
C VAL A 206 -12.38 -0.77 9.25
N LEU A 207 -12.20 0.32 8.51
CA LEU A 207 -13.10 1.49 8.58
C LEU A 207 -14.53 1.16 8.15
N THR A 208 -14.70 0.31 7.15
CA THR A 208 -16.03 -0.14 6.69
C THR A 208 -16.76 -0.94 7.78
N ALA A 209 -16.02 -1.83 8.45
CA ALA A 209 -16.57 -2.61 9.58
C ALA A 209 -16.87 -1.71 10.79
N LEU A 210 -15.97 -0.79 11.14
CA LEU A 210 -16.17 0.19 12.21
C LEU A 210 -17.41 1.06 11.95
N ARG A 211 -17.54 1.60 10.73
CA ARG A 211 -18.73 2.37 10.35
C ARG A 211 -20.02 1.57 10.48
N LYS A 212 -20.00 0.30 10.10
CA LYS A 212 -21.13 -0.61 10.26
C LYS A 212 -21.48 -0.77 11.74
N HIS A 213 -20.50 -1.06 12.59
CA HIS A 213 -20.67 -1.23 14.03
C HIS A 213 -21.25 0.03 14.68
N LEU A 214 -20.66 1.20 14.45
CA LEU A 214 -21.14 2.47 15.00
C LEU A 214 -22.59 2.80 14.58
N ARG A 215 -22.96 2.41 13.35
CA ARG A 215 -24.36 2.55 12.88
C ARG A 215 -25.30 1.63 13.64
N GLU A 216 -24.92 0.37 13.84
CA GLU A 216 -25.76 -0.63 14.56
C GLU A 216 -26.05 -0.22 16.01
N ILE A 217 -25.10 0.46 16.67
CA ILE A 217 -25.26 0.98 18.02
C ILE A 217 -25.75 2.43 18.09
N ASN A 218 -26.14 3.03 16.95
CA ASN A 218 -26.62 4.43 16.83
C ASN A 218 -25.62 5.49 17.34
N GLN A 219 -24.33 5.27 17.12
CA GLN A 219 -23.24 6.17 17.52
C GLN A 219 -22.46 6.72 16.30
N LEU A 220 -23.01 6.61 15.11
CA LEU A 220 -22.39 7.16 13.91
C LEU A 220 -22.50 8.69 13.91
N PRO A 221 -21.42 9.46 13.65
CA PRO A 221 -21.47 10.91 13.55
C PRO A 221 -22.46 11.43 12.50
N ASP A 222 -22.96 12.63 12.70
CA ASP A 222 -23.79 13.35 11.74
C ASP A 222 -23.03 14.62 11.26
N PRO A 223 -22.79 14.81 9.96
CA PRO A 223 -23.23 13.97 8.83
C PRO A 223 -22.53 12.59 8.81
N GLN A 224 -23.22 11.60 8.26
CA GLN A 224 -22.68 10.24 8.21
C GLN A 224 -21.40 10.17 7.36
N PRO A 225 -20.32 9.51 7.85
CA PRO A 225 -19.07 9.36 7.13
C PRO A 225 -19.24 8.75 5.74
N ASN A 226 -18.72 9.42 4.72
CA ASN A 226 -18.67 8.91 3.35
C ASN A 226 -17.31 8.30 3.05
N LEU A 227 -17.11 7.02 3.37
CA LEU A 227 -15.87 6.31 3.09
C LEU A 227 -15.54 6.20 1.58
N GLY A 228 -16.53 6.37 0.72
CA GLY A 228 -16.31 6.44 -0.74
C GLY A 228 -15.36 7.57 -1.14
N SER A 229 -15.24 8.64 -0.32
CA SER A 229 -14.29 9.72 -0.56
C SER A 229 -12.82 9.32 -0.40
N LEU A 230 -12.52 8.16 0.19
CA LEU A 230 -11.16 7.64 0.40
C LEU A 230 -10.71 6.70 -0.72
N LEU A 231 -11.57 6.38 -1.69
CA LEU A 231 -11.27 5.38 -2.71
C LEU A 231 -10.17 5.81 -3.69
N ASP A 232 -9.91 7.09 -3.82
CA ASP A 232 -8.77 7.62 -4.56
C ASP A 232 -7.44 7.21 -3.93
N LEU A 233 -7.32 7.33 -2.60
CA LEU A 233 -6.17 6.84 -1.83
C LEU A 233 -6.05 5.32 -1.90
N VAL A 234 -7.18 4.60 -1.73
CA VAL A 234 -7.20 3.13 -1.79
C VAL A 234 -6.76 2.63 -3.16
N ALA A 235 -7.19 3.29 -4.25
CA ALA A 235 -6.73 2.93 -5.59
C ALA A 235 -5.25 3.19 -5.78
N LEU A 236 -4.74 4.31 -5.26
CA LEU A 236 -3.33 4.68 -5.38
C LEU A 236 -2.43 3.66 -4.66
N GLY A 237 -2.67 3.34 -3.38
CA GLY A 237 -1.88 2.37 -2.64
C GLY A 237 -1.96 0.98 -3.27
N THR A 238 -3.18 0.50 -3.58
CA THR A 238 -3.37 -0.81 -4.24
C THR A 238 -2.56 -0.96 -5.53
N VAL A 239 -2.47 0.09 -6.36
CA VAL A 239 -1.70 0.04 -7.61
C VAL A 239 -0.20 0.19 -7.34
N ALA A 240 0.19 1.06 -6.40
CA ALA A 240 1.59 1.36 -6.10
C ALA A 240 2.31 0.17 -5.44
N ASP A 241 1.60 -0.63 -4.65
CA ASP A 241 2.12 -1.85 -4.01
C ASP A 241 2.28 -3.03 -4.99
N VAL A 242 1.77 -2.88 -6.22
CA VAL A 242 1.92 -3.89 -7.29
C VAL A 242 1.24 -5.23 -6.98
N VAL A 243 0.29 -5.27 -6.05
CA VAL A 243 -0.50 -6.47 -5.77
C VAL A 243 -1.27 -6.96 -7.00
N PRO A 244 -1.51 -8.26 -7.15
CA PRO A 244 -2.36 -8.77 -8.20
C PRO A 244 -3.75 -8.13 -8.16
N LEU A 245 -4.21 -7.59 -9.30
CA LEU A 245 -5.53 -6.99 -9.42
C LEU A 245 -6.58 -8.10 -9.59
N ASP A 246 -6.91 -8.78 -8.49
CA ASP A 246 -8.06 -9.67 -8.43
C ASP A 246 -9.37 -8.87 -8.55
N HIS A 247 -10.52 -9.54 -8.53
CA HIS A 247 -11.80 -8.85 -8.69
C HIS A 247 -12.02 -7.74 -7.66
N ASN A 248 -11.64 -7.99 -6.41
CA ASN A 248 -11.79 -7.06 -5.31
C ASN A 248 -10.93 -5.79 -5.50
N ASN A 249 -9.65 -5.97 -5.82
CA ASN A 249 -8.73 -4.87 -6.09
C ASN A 249 -9.13 -4.07 -7.34
N ARG A 250 -9.69 -4.73 -8.37
CA ARG A 250 -10.24 -4.02 -9.55
C ARG A 250 -11.39 -3.09 -9.19
N ILE A 251 -12.23 -3.48 -8.22
CA ILE A 251 -13.31 -2.59 -7.74
C ILE A 251 -12.69 -1.35 -7.10
N PHE A 252 -11.72 -1.48 -6.20
CA PHE A 252 -11.05 -0.34 -5.58
C PHE A 252 -10.42 0.58 -6.63
N VAL A 253 -9.64 0.01 -7.54
CA VAL A 253 -8.93 0.77 -8.58
C VAL A 253 -9.91 1.50 -9.51
N GLU A 254 -10.97 0.83 -9.99
CA GLU A 254 -11.96 1.45 -10.87
C GLU A 254 -12.71 2.60 -10.16
N GLN A 255 -13.14 2.37 -8.93
CA GLN A 255 -13.89 3.39 -8.19
C GLN A 255 -13.02 4.60 -7.83
N GLY A 256 -11.76 4.37 -7.46
CA GLY A 256 -10.81 5.45 -7.19
C GLY A 256 -10.44 6.24 -8.45
N LEU A 257 -10.13 5.56 -9.56
CA LEU A 257 -9.86 6.21 -10.84
C LEU A 257 -11.04 7.05 -11.32
N ARG A 258 -12.28 6.56 -11.14
CA ARG A 258 -13.49 7.32 -11.48
C ARG A 258 -13.54 8.64 -10.72
N ARG A 259 -13.28 8.62 -9.41
CA ARG A 259 -13.26 9.84 -8.58
C ARG A 259 -12.17 10.79 -9.03
N ILE A 260 -10.96 10.29 -9.26
CA ILE A 260 -9.84 11.13 -9.70
C ILE A 260 -10.18 11.80 -11.04
N ARG A 261 -10.72 11.05 -12.00
CA ARG A 261 -11.13 11.59 -13.31
C ARG A 261 -12.24 12.64 -13.23
N GLN A 262 -13.09 12.55 -12.21
CA GLN A 262 -14.15 13.53 -11.93
C GLN A 262 -13.64 14.79 -11.20
N GLY A 263 -12.35 14.82 -10.81
CA GLY A 263 -11.78 15.90 -10.03
C GLY A 263 -12.21 15.89 -8.56
N GLU A 264 -12.81 14.79 -8.09
CA GLU A 264 -13.27 14.61 -6.70
C GLU A 264 -12.22 13.98 -5.78
N ALA A 265 -11.00 13.81 -6.27
CA ALA A 265 -9.90 13.26 -5.48
C ALA A 265 -9.34 14.29 -4.49
N ARG A 266 -8.58 13.80 -3.54
CA ARG A 266 -7.85 14.65 -2.60
C ARG A 266 -6.90 15.60 -3.31
N PRO A 267 -6.72 16.84 -2.78
CA PRO A 267 -5.84 17.83 -3.39
C PRO A 267 -4.43 17.32 -3.64
N GLY A 268 -3.87 16.47 -2.75
CA GLY A 268 -2.54 15.89 -2.89
C GLY A 268 -2.38 15.01 -4.13
N ILE A 269 -3.36 14.15 -4.43
CA ILE A 269 -3.33 13.29 -5.62
C ILE A 269 -3.42 14.15 -6.89
N LEU A 270 -4.32 15.14 -6.92
CA LEU A 270 -4.46 16.05 -8.06
C LEU A 270 -3.18 16.88 -8.27
N ALA A 271 -2.55 17.35 -7.19
CA ALA A 271 -1.30 18.10 -7.25
C ALA A 271 -0.13 17.25 -7.78
N LEU A 272 -0.02 15.99 -7.36
CA LEU A 272 1.00 15.06 -7.86
C LEU A 272 0.84 14.80 -9.37
N LEU A 273 -0.39 14.67 -9.86
CA LEU A 273 -0.69 14.54 -11.28
C LEU A 273 -0.34 15.84 -12.03
N GLU A 274 -0.73 16.99 -11.50
CA GLU A 274 -0.45 18.31 -12.10
C GLU A 274 1.05 18.57 -12.24
N VAL A 275 1.84 18.34 -11.18
CA VAL A 275 3.31 18.48 -11.19
C VAL A 275 3.96 17.51 -12.17
N ALA A 276 3.35 16.34 -12.38
CA ALA A 276 3.81 15.37 -13.37
C ALA A 276 3.36 15.69 -14.81
N GLY A 277 2.60 16.75 -15.03
CA GLY A 277 2.04 17.11 -16.33
C GLY A 277 1.00 16.14 -16.86
N ARG A 278 0.20 15.54 -15.95
CA ARG A 278 -0.88 14.61 -16.30
C ARG A 278 -2.25 15.26 -16.10
N ASP A 279 -3.10 15.11 -17.09
CA ASP A 279 -4.51 15.48 -16.96
C ASP A 279 -5.24 14.39 -16.17
N HIS A 280 -5.79 14.77 -15.02
CA HIS A 280 -6.52 13.85 -14.15
C HIS A 280 -7.73 13.19 -14.84
N GLN A 281 -8.31 13.82 -15.87
CA GLN A 281 -9.45 13.27 -16.61
C GLN A 281 -9.08 12.06 -17.49
N GLU A 282 -7.82 11.96 -17.91
CA GLU A 282 -7.34 10.93 -18.83
C GLU A 282 -6.49 9.84 -18.16
N ILE A 283 -6.28 9.91 -16.84
CA ILE A 283 -5.39 8.95 -16.13
C ILE A 283 -5.91 7.52 -16.16
N SER A 284 -4.97 6.61 -16.03
CA SER A 284 -5.17 5.17 -15.86
C SER A 284 -4.46 4.65 -14.61
N SER A 285 -4.61 3.35 -14.30
CA SER A 285 -3.81 2.71 -13.25
C SER A 285 -2.31 2.81 -13.50
N THR A 286 -1.88 2.88 -14.77
CA THR A 286 -0.46 3.09 -15.13
C THR A 286 0.07 4.41 -14.58
N ASP A 287 -0.73 5.47 -14.58
CA ASP A 287 -0.31 6.77 -14.03
C ASP A 287 -0.20 6.72 -12.51
N LEU A 288 -1.09 5.99 -11.82
CA LEU A 288 -0.95 5.77 -10.38
C LEU A 288 0.34 5.02 -10.05
N GLY A 289 0.64 3.91 -10.75
CA GLY A 289 1.80 3.06 -10.47
C GLY A 289 3.14 3.62 -10.95
N PHE A 290 3.19 4.35 -12.06
CA PHE A 290 4.45 4.80 -12.68
C PHE A 290 4.68 6.32 -12.66
N VAL A 291 3.67 7.09 -12.26
CA VAL A 291 3.78 8.55 -12.17
C VAL A 291 3.61 9.04 -10.73
N VAL A 292 2.52 8.70 -10.06
CA VAL A 292 2.23 9.16 -8.69
C VAL A 292 3.02 8.36 -7.66
N GLY A 293 2.90 7.03 -7.66
CA GLY A 293 3.56 6.14 -6.71
C GLY A 293 5.08 6.37 -6.57
N PRO A 294 5.86 6.48 -7.68
CA PRO A 294 7.29 6.73 -7.59
C PRO A 294 7.69 8.06 -6.92
N ARG A 295 6.83 9.09 -6.96
CA ARG A 295 7.05 10.36 -6.27
C ARG A 295 6.87 10.23 -4.77
N LEU A 296 5.83 9.50 -4.33
CA LEU A 296 5.64 9.16 -2.93
C LEU A 296 6.81 8.29 -2.43
N ASN A 297 7.09 7.19 -3.12
CA ASN A 297 8.16 6.26 -2.74
C ASN A 297 9.54 6.91 -2.64
N ALA A 298 9.79 7.99 -3.39
CA ALA A 298 11.06 8.69 -3.34
C ALA A 298 11.32 9.35 -1.98
N ALA A 299 10.29 9.84 -1.29
CA ALA A 299 10.43 10.39 0.06
C ALA A 299 10.97 9.32 1.02
N GLY A 300 10.34 8.17 1.15
CA GLY A 300 10.80 7.10 2.04
C GLY A 300 12.12 6.42 1.62
N ARG A 301 12.69 6.78 0.47
CA ARG A 301 13.99 6.29 0.01
C ARG A 301 15.13 7.26 0.27
N LEU A 302 14.87 8.57 0.25
CA LEU A 302 15.88 9.63 0.35
C LEU A 302 15.74 10.46 1.62
N ASP A 303 14.54 10.55 2.18
CA ASP A 303 14.19 11.41 3.30
C ASP A 303 13.10 10.76 4.18
N ASP A 304 12.14 11.53 4.65
CA ASP A 304 11.05 11.14 5.52
C ASP A 304 9.73 11.03 4.73
N MET A 305 9.06 9.87 4.81
CA MET A 305 7.75 9.64 4.18
C MET A 305 6.66 10.56 4.75
N SER A 306 6.86 11.20 5.88
CA SER A 306 5.90 12.17 6.45
C SER A 306 5.53 13.28 5.47
N VAL A 307 6.46 13.68 4.57
CA VAL A 307 6.20 14.65 3.48
C VAL A 307 5.16 14.09 2.50
N GLY A 308 5.27 12.80 2.16
CA GLY A 308 4.31 12.11 1.29
C GLY A 308 2.93 12.02 1.93
N ILE A 309 2.86 11.64 3.20
CA ILE A 309 1.61 11.57 3.97
C ILE A 309 1.00 12.97 4.11
N ALA A 310 1.79 13.98 4.44
CA ALA A 310 1.31 15.37 4.53
C ALA A 310 0.72 15.85 3.20
N CYS A 311 1.33 15.50 2.06
CA CYS A 311 0.78 15.79 0.74
C CYS A 311 -0.59 15.14 0.53
N LEU A 312 -0.74 13.87 0.92
CA LEU A 312 -2.02 13.14 0.82
C LEU A 312 -3.08 13.66 1.78
N LEU A 313 -2.68 14.22 2.94
CA LEU A 313 -3.58 14.80 3.94
C LEU A 313 -3.92 16.26 3.69
N ALA A 314 -3.20 16.96 2.81
CA ALA A 314 -3.40 18.39 2.55
C ALA A 314 -4.85 18.69 2.16
N ASP A 315 -5.43 19.71 2.80
CA ASP A 315 -6.82 20.15 2.57
C ASP A 315 -6.91 21.27 1.53
N SER A 316 -5.80 21.97 1.24
CA SER A 316 -5.75 23.03 0.26
C SER A 316 -4.90 22.66 -0.95
N ARG A 317 -5.29 23.18 -2.14
CA ARG A 317 -4.51 22.97 -3.36
C ARG A 317 -3.10 23.57 -3.27
N ASP A 318 -2.94 24.73 -2.64
CA ASP A 318 -1.66 25.43 -2.57
C ASP A 318 -0.64 24.63 -1.73
N GLU A 319 -1.07 24.12 -0.59
CA GLU A 319 -0.24 23.25 0.27
C GLU A 319 0.09 21.94 -0.45
N ALA A 320 -0.90 21.30 -1.05
CA ALA A 320 -0.71 20.08 -1.83
C ALA A 320 0.30 20.28 -2.97
N LEU A 321 0.23 21.39 -3.71
CA LEU A 321 1.19 21.70 -4.78
C LEU A 321 2.60 21.95 -4.26
N ARG A 322 2.74 22.61 -3.12
CA ARG A 322 4.05 22.81 -2.49
C ARG A 322 4.72 21.46 -2.19
N LEU A 323 3.98 20.57 -1.49
CA LEU A 323 4.47 19.24 -1.13
C LEU A 323 4.70 18.33 -2.35
N ALA A 324 3.81 18.39 -3.35
CA ALA A 324 3.96 17.62 -4.57
C ALA A 324 5.23 18.01 -5.37
N ARG A 325 5.63 19.28 -5.37
CA ARG A 325 6.88 19.73 -5.99
C ARG A 325 8.11 19.22 -5.24
N GLU A 326 8.04 19.17 -3.92
CA GLU A 326 9.09 18.59 -3.08
C GLU A 326 9.27 17.10 -3.38
N LEU A 327 8.18 16.34 -3.41
CA LEU A 327 8.17 14.92 -3.81
C LEU A 327 8.68 14.69 -5.23
N ASP A 328 8.38 15.57 -6.19
CA ASP A 328 8.93 15.49 -7.54
C ASP A 328 10.45 15.73 -7.55
N THR A 329 10.96 16.61 -6.69
CA THR A 329 12.40 16.83 -6.51
C THR A 329 13.07 15.56 -6.00
N PHE A 330 12.57 14.94 -4.92
CA PHE A 330 13.08 13.66 -4.42
C PHE A 330 13.06 12.57 -5.50
N ASN A 331 12.01 12.49 -6.29
CA ASN A 331 11.94 11.49 -7.37
C ASN A 331 12.96 11.74 -8.50
N ARG A 332 13.29 12.99 -8.80
CA ARG A 332 14.36 13.33 -9.77
C ARG A 332 15.73 12.97 -9.21
N GLU A 333 16.00 13.30 -7.96
CA GLU A 333 17.25 12.95 -7.26
C GLU A 333 17.45 11.45 -7.21
N ARG A 334 16.42 10.70 -6.77
CA ARG A 334 16.45 9.23 -6.77
C ARG A 334 16.82 8.66 -8.13
N ARG A 335 16.23 9.19 -9.23
CA ARG A 335 16.54 8.73 -10.61
C ARG A 335 17.98 9.02 -11.00
N THR A 336 18.54 10.14 -10.55
CA THR A 336 19.95 10.46 -10.80
C THR A 336 20.85 9.48 -10.06
N ILE A 337 20.63 9.26 -8.76
CA ILE A 337 21.38 8.30 -7.96
C ILE A 337 21.30 6.89 -8.58
N GLU A 338 20.09 6.42 -8.94
CA GLU A 338 19.88 5.12 -9.58
C GLU A 338 20.71 4.99 -10.89
N LYS A 339 20.69 6.02 -11.73
CA LYS A 339 21.43 6.04 -12.98
C LYS A 339 22.95 5.96 -12.75
N ASP A 340 23.46 6.72 -11.77
CA ASP A 340 24.89 6.78 -11.46
C ASP A 340 25.37 5.44 -10.84
N MET A 341 24.60 4.88 -9.91
CA MET A 341 24.89 3.55 -9.33
C MET A 341 24.86 2.45 -10.40
N LYS A 342 23.91 2.52 -11.34
CA LYS A 342 23.85 1.55 -12.45
C LYS A 342 25.05 1.66 -13.37
N ALA A 343 25.55 2.86 -13.66
CA ALA A 343 26.76 3.07 -14.45
C ALA A 343 28.00 2.51 -13.73
N GLN A 344 28.16 2.80 -12.44
CA GLN A 344 29.23 2.25 -11.60
C GLN A 344 29.21 0.71 -11.55
N ALA A 345 28.01 0.12 -11.39
CA ALA A 345 27.86 -1.33 -11.41
C ALA A 345 28.27 -1.95 -12.75
N GLN A 346 27.97 -1.27 -13.87
CA GLN A 346 28.38 -1.70 -15.19
C GLN A 346 29.92 -1.63 -15.38
N ASP A 347 30.55 -0.58 -14.86
CA ASP A 347 32.01 -0.41 -14.91
C ASP A 347 32.71 -1.48 -14.04
N LEU A 348 32.17 -1.77 -12.85
CA LEU A 348 32.66 -2.88 -12.01
C LEU A 348 32.56 -4.21 -12.75
N LEU A 349 31.43 -4.53 -13.36
CA LEU A 349 31.23 -5.74 -14.15
C LEU A 349 32.21 -5.83 -15.32
N ALA A 350 32.43 -4.72 -16.02
CA ALA A 350 33.36 -4.68 -17.14
C ALA A 350 34.84 -4.91 -16.71
N SER A 351 35.19 -4.52 -15.48
CA SER A 351 36.53 -4.73 -14.91
C SER A 351 36.77 -6.17 -14.41
N MET A 352 35.69 -6.95 -14.20
CA MET A 352 35.80 -8.33 -13.74
C MET A 352 36.16 -9.26 -14.91
N SER A 353 37.20 -10.08 -14.73
CA SER A 353 37.51 -11.17 -15.66
C SER A 353 36.53 -12.32 -15.49
N LEU A 354 35.34 -12.20 -16.09
CA LEU A 354 34.33 -13.25 -16.05
C LEU A 354 34.64 -14.31 -17.11
N ASP A 355 34.86 -15.56 -16.67
CA ASP A 355 34.92 -16.69 -17.57
C ASP A 355 33.52 -16.98 -18.12
N LEU A 356 33.35 -16.79 -19.43
CA LEU A 356 32.06 -16.98 -20.10
C LEU A 356 31.59 -18.44 -20.10
N GLU A 357 32.50 -19.40 -19.91
CA GLU A 357 32.18 -20.84 -19.81
C GLU A 357 31.77 -21.25 -18.39
N GLY A 358 32.14 -20.44 -17.37
CA GLY A 358 31.89 -20.71 -15.95
C GLY A 358 31.13 -19.59 -15.23
N LEU A 359 30.22 -18.86 -15.92
CA LEU A 359 29.43 -17.79 -15.29
C LEU A 359 28.66 -18.30 -14.07
N PRO A 360 28.76 -17.64 -12.90
CA PRO A 360 28.01 -18.01 -11.72
C PRO A 360 26.51 -17.76 -11.95
N TRP A 361 25.66 -18.53 -11.25
CA TRP A 361 24.20 -18.38 -11.28
C TRP A 361 23.72 -17.05 -10.74
N GLY A 362 24.52 -16.37 -9.94
CA GLY A 362 24.25 -15.06 -9.39
C GLY A 362 25.54 -14.31 -9.13
N LEU A 363 25.47 -12.99 -9.25
CA LEU A 363 26.58 -12.08 -8.97
C LEU A 363 26.11 -11.03 -7.99
N ALA A 364 26.85 -10.84 -6.90
CA ALA A 364 26.63 -9.76 -5.95
C ALA A 364 27.70 -8.68 -6.15
N LEU A 365 27.27 -7.45 -6.33
CA LEU A 365 28.15 -6.27 -6.40
C LEU A 365 27.92 -5.44 -5.14
N PHE A 366 28.99 -4.83 -4.66
CA PHE A 366 28.94 -3.97 -3.48
C PHE A 366 29.88 -2.77 -3.67
N ASP A 367 29.40 -1.62 -3.26
CA ASP A 367 30.20 -0.41 -3.11
C ASP A 367 29.71 0.35 -1.89
N THR A 368 30.63 0.90 -1.07
CA THR A 368 30.33 1.63 0.16
C THR A 368 29.57 2.92 -0.08
N ASP A 369 29.72 3.50 -1.29
CA ASP A 369 29.12 4.77 -1.65
C ASP A 369 27.70 4.60 -2.25
N TRP A 370 27.25 3.36 -2.45
CA TRP A 370 25.93 3.11 -2.98
C TRP A 370 24.83 3.43 -1.96
N HIS A 371 23.84 4.18 -2.42
CA HIS A 371 22.75 4.65 -1.57
C HIS A 371 21.81 3.51 -1.19
N GLN A 372 21.73 3.18 0.10
CA GLN A 372 20.96 2.03 0.60
C GLN A 372 19.44 2.10 0.28
N GLY A 373 18.84 3.30 0.16
CA GLY A 373 17.43 3.47 -0.19
C GLY A 373 17.14 3.26 -1.68
N VAL A 374 18.18 3.20 -2.54
CA VAL A 374 18.05 3.11 -4.00
C VAL A 374 18.56 1.79 -4.56
N ILE A 375 19.46 1.08 -3.84
CA ILE A 375 20.15 -0.12 -4.31
C ILE A 375 19.21 -1.27 -4.72
N GLY A 376 17.97 -1.29 -4.25
CA GLY A 376 16.98 -2.33 -4.56
C GLY A 376 16.01 -2.01 -5.69
N ILE A 377 16.29 -0.99 -6.52
CA ILE A 377 15.39 -0.55 -7.60
C ILE A 377 15.80 -1.18 -8.93
#